data_2821fb891458dc15307d4e817684dfce
#
_entry.id   2821fb891458dc15307d4e817684dfce
#
_cell.length_a   1.000
_cell.length_b   1.000
_cell.length_c   1.000
_cell.angle_alpha   90.00
_cell.angle_beta   90.00
_cell.angle_gamma   90.00
#
_symmetry.space_group_name_H-M   'P 1'
#
loop_
_entity.id
_entity.type
_entity.pdbx_description
1 polymer ?
#
loop_
_entity_poly.entity_id
_entity_poly.type
_entity_poly.pdbx_seq_one_letter_code
_entity_poly.pdbx_strand_id
1 'polypeptide(L)'
;NLDHSKSWNCQLFRSITDDSADLDPSKSRSLNSKKGRLLDASIAQAFIQMIRGSHNFIYMESQFFMGSAYSWLKNDDVSCDHTIPAEIAQKIVEKIHSGERYVAYVVIAMFPEGDPSGYLVQEQLYWQTRTMEMMYSRIAEAIRETGNGTHPTGKCNFNVKKIAYFINTKE
;
A
#
# COMPACT_ATOMS: atom_id res chain seq x y z
N ASN A 1 -36.71 -3.94 -20.34
CA ASN A 1 -36.28 -5.03 -19.45
C ASN A 1 -34.77 -5.14 -19.53
N LEU A 2 -34.07 -4.61 -18.52
CA LEU A 2 -32.64 -4.87 -18.34
C LEU A 2 -32.49 -6.33 -17.90
N ASP A 3 -31.81 -7.13 -18.70
CA ASP A 3 -31.46 -8.50 -18.31
C ASP A 3 -30.45 -8.44 -17.16
N HIS A 4 -30.94 -8.63 -15.92
CA HIS A 4 -30.12 -8.58 -14.73
C HIS A 4 -29.00 -9.63 -14.70
N SER A 5 -29.08 -10.68 -15.53
CA SER A 5 -28.01 -11.69 -15.64
C SER A 5 -26.74 -11.15 -16.32
N LYS A 6 -26.85 -10.01 -17.00
CA LYS A 6 -25.74 -9.32 -17.70
C LYS A 6 -25.36 -8.00 -17.07
N SER A 7 -25.90 -7.66 -15.89
CA SER A 7 -25.56 -6.43 -15.18
C SER A 7 -24.34 -6.63 -14.30
N TRP A 8 -23.44 -5.65 -14.32
CA TRP A 8 -22.22 -5.62 -13.49
C TRP A 8 -22.27 -4.40 -12.59
N ASN A 9 -21.83 -4.57 -11.35
CA ASN A 9 -21.57 -3.45 -10.47
C ASN A 9 -20.14 -2.97 -10.72
N CYS A 10 -20.00 -1.78 -11.30
CA CYS A 10 -18.71 -1.19 -11.61
C CYS A 10 -18.56 0.14 -10.90
N GLN A 11 -17.38 0.39 -10.35
CA GLN A 11 -16.99 1.68 -9.83
C GLN A 11 -15.67 2.10 -10.47
N LEU A 12 -15.63 3.32 -11.00
CA LEU A 12 -14.43 3.90 -11.58
C LEU A 12 -13.70 4.74 -10.54
N PHE A 13 -12.40 4.52 -10.42
CA PHE A 13 -11.49 5.33 -9.61
C PHE A 13 -10.45 6.00 -10.49
N ARG A 14 -9.97 7.17 -10.08
CA ARG A 14 -8.92 7.89 -10.78
C ARG A 14 -8.07 8.71 -9.82
N SER A 15 -6.88 9.11 -10.27
CA SER A 15 -6.03 10.09 -9.61
C SER A 15 -5.84 11.29 -10.50
N ILE A 16 -6.10 12.48 -9.98
CA ILE A 16 -5.85 13.77 -10.64
C ILE A 16 -5.29 14.70 -9.59
N THR A 17 -4.13 15.28 -9.86
CA THR A 17 -3.54 16.37 -9.06
C THR A 17 -3.96 17.71 -9.64
N ASP A 18 -3.84 18.76 -8.87
CA ASP A 18 -4.03 20.15 -9.29
C ASP A 18 -3.12 20.52 -10.48
N ASP A 19 -1.87 20.05 -10.50
CA ASP A 19 -0.92 20.26 -11.59
C ASP A 19 -1.29 19.50 -12.88
N SER A 20 -2.08 18.43 -12.78
CA SER A 20 -2.45 17.59 -13.94
C SER A 20 -3.46 18.27 -14.86
N ALA A 21 -4.19 19.24 -14.36
CA ALA A 21 -5.16 20.02 -15.09
C ALA A 21 -4.68 21.46 -15.09
N ASP A 22 -3.79 21.82 -16.00
CA ASP A 22 -3.47 23.21 -16.32
C ASP A 22 -4.69 23.88 -16.97
N LEU A 23 -5.72 24.01 -16.17
CA LEU A 23 -6.95 24.68 -16.56
C LEU A 23 -6.81 26.12 -16.14
N ASP A 24 -6.60 26.99 -17.14
CA ASP A 24 -6.71 28.43 -16.95
C ASP A 24 -7.95 28.73 -16.08
N PRO A 25 -7.78 29.28 -14.87
CA PRO A 25 -8.89 29.52 -13.95
C PRO A 25 -10.01 30.34 -14.56
N SER A 26 -9.70 31.17 -15.55
CA SER A 26 -10.69 32.00 -16.27
C SER A 26 -11.55 31.15 -17.23
N LYS A 27 -11.02 30.06 -17.77
CA LYS A 27 -11.68 29.14 -18.68
C LYS A 27 -12.30 27.92 -17.99
N SER A 28 -11.79 27.57 -16.82
CA SER A 28 -12.22 26.37 -16.10
C SER A 28 -13.38 26.58 -15.13
N ARG A 29 -13.87 27.81 -14.96
CA ARG A 29 -14.97 28.12 -14.03
C ARG A 29 -16.18 27.22 -14.15
N SER A 30 -16.51 26.80 -15.37
CA SER A 30 -17.65 25.90 -15.61
C SER A 30 -17.36 24.43 -15.23
N LEU A 31 -16.10 24.02 -15.28
CA LEU A 31 -15.67 22.65 -14.90
C LEU A 31 -15.46 22.57 -13.39
N ASN A 32 -14.88 23.57 -12.76
CA ASN A 32 -14.71 23.65 -11.32
C ASN A 32 -16.05 23.75 -10.59
N SER A 33 -17.01 24.51 -11.11
CA SER A 33 -18.33 24.65 -10.51
C SER A 33 -19.15 23.37 -10.54
N LYS A 34 -18.93 22.47 -11.51
CA LYS A 34 -19.65 21.21 -11.63
C LYS A 34 -19.03 20.05 -10.84
N LYS A 35 -17.73 20.09 -10.54
CA LYS A 35 -17.02 18.96 -9.89
C LYS A 35 -16.51 19.31 -8.49
N GLY A 36 -16.43 20.56 -8.12
CA GLY A 36 -16.10 21.01 -6.76
C GLY A 36 -14.73 20.58 -6.21
N ARG A 37 -13.89 19.92 -6.99
CA ARG A 37 -12.57 19.43 -6.57
C ARG A 37 -11.56 19.56 -7.69
N LEU A 38 -10.41 20.15 -7.38
CA LEU A 38 -9.22 20.20 -8.23
C LEU A 38 -8.41 18.89 -8.13
N LEU A 39 -8.55 18.20 -7.02
CA LEU A 39 -7.83 16.96 -6.68
C LEU A 39 -8.79 15.78 -6.62
N ASP A 40 -8.44 14.68 -7.27
CA ASP A 40 -9.13 13.39 -7.11
C ASP A 40 -8.12 12.33 -6.66
N ALA A 41 -8.27 11.86 -5.42
CA ALA A 41 -7.45 10.83 -4.80
C ALA A 41 -8.26 9.52 -4.58
N SER A 42 -9.27 9.28 -5.39
CA SER A 42 -10.19 8.15 -5.18
C SER A 42 -9.51 6.78 -5.30
N ILE A 43 -8.45 6.65 -6.09
CA ILE A 43 -7.64 5.41 -6.12
C ILE A 43 -6.99 5.15 -4.77
N ALA A 44 -6.29 6.13 -4.18
CA ALA A 44 -5.66 5.98 -2.88
C ALA A 44 -6.69 5.66 -1.79
N GLN A 45 -7.84 6.33 -1.80
CA GLN A 45 -8.93 6.07 -0.86
C GLN A 45 -9.49 4.65 -1.02
N ALA A 46 -9.65 4.16 -2.25
CA ALA A 46 -10.10 2.80 -2.52
C ALA A 46 -9.11 1.76 -1.96
N PHE A 47 -7.80 1.94 -2.19
CA PHE A 47 -6.78 1.08 -1.60
C PHE A 47 -6.87 1.02 -0.08
N ILE A 48 -6.96 2.18 0.59
CA ILE A 48 -7.08 2.26 2.04
C ILE A 48 -8.33 1.53 2.53
N GLN A 49 -9.48 1.77 1.89
CA GLN A 49 -10.74 1.11 2.26
C GLN A 49 -10.68 -0.40 2.08
N MET A 50 -10.09 -0.89 0.98
CA MET A 50 -9.90 -2.32 0.74
C MET A 50 -8.97 -2.97 1.77
N ILE A 51 -7.86 -2.31 2.12
CA ILE A 51 -6.93 -2.79 3.15
C ILE A 51 -7.65 -2.90 4.49
N ARG A 52 -8.31 -1.83 4.92
CA ARG A 52 -9.04 -1.78 6.20
C ARG A 52 -10.21 -2.77 6.25
N GLY A 53 -10.92 -2.95 5.15
CA GLY A 53 -12.05 -3.88 5.02
C GLY A 53 -11.65 -5.34 4.83
N SER A 54 -10.37 -5.67 4.63
CA SER A 54 -9.93 -7.04 4.43
C SER A 54 -9.98 -7.85 5.74
N HIS A 55 -10.41 -9.11 5.64
CA HIS A 55 -10.60 -9.97 6.81
C HIS A 55 -9.54 -11.05 6.96
N ASN A 56 -9.19 -11.74 5.89
CA ASN A 56 -8.35 -12.94 5.93
C ASN A 56 -6.98 -12.73 5.29
N PHE A 57 -6.95 -12.04 4.16
CA PHE A 57 -5.72 -11.75 3.44
C PHE A 57 -5.88 -10.55 2.51
N ILE A 58 -4.74 -10.02 2.08
CA ILE A 58 -4.63 -9.13 0.91
C ILE A 58 -3.61 -9.71 -0.05
N TYR A 59 -3.82 -9.47 -1.34
CA TYR A 59 -2.87 -9.71 -2.41
C TYR A 59 -2.68 -8.41 -3.19
N MET A 60 -1.43 -8.00 -3.37
CA MET A 60 -1.07 -6.77 -4.08
C MET A 60 0.12 -7.05 -4.98
N GLU A 61 0.07 -6.55 -6.19
CA GLU A 61 1.23 -6.46 -7.08
C GLU A 61 1.58 -4.99 -7.26
N SER A 62 2.86 -4.66 -7.15
CA SER A 62 3.34 -3.30 -7.30
C SER A 62 4.72 -3.30 -7.93
N GLN A 63 4.92 -2.45 -8.93
CA GLN A 63 6.24 -2.26 -9.53
C GLN A 63 7.19 -1.58 -8.52
N PHE A 64 6.67 -0.62 -7.76
CA PHE A 64 7.40 0.10 -6.72
C PHE A 64 6.63 0.01 -5.41
N PHE A 65 7.23 -0.63 -4.41
CA PHE A 65 6.64 -0.72 -3.09
C PHE A 65 7.40 0.18 -2.11
N MET A 66 7.15 1.46 -2.19
CA MET A 66 7.72 2.47 -1.33
C MET A 66 6.65 3.47 -0.92
N GLY A 67 6.69 3.95 0.32
CA GLY A 67 5.71 4.90 0.84
C GLY A 67 5.80 5.06 2.34
N SER A 68 4.97 5.94 2.88
CA SER A 68 4.88 6.21 4.31
C SER A 68 6.19 6.68 4.92
N ALA A 69 6.94 7.53 4.20
CA ALA A 69 8.25 8.03 4.60
C ALA A 69 8.18 8.77 5.95
N TYR A 70 7.08 9.44 6.26
CA TYR A 70 6.81 10.10 7.54
C TYR A 70 6.96 9.15 8.76
N SER A 71 6.87 7.85 8.57
CA SER A 71 6.94 6.85 9.64
C SER A 71 8.19 5.96 9.58
N TRP A 72 9.17 6.29 8.74
CA TRP A 72 10.44 5.59 8.72
C TRP A 72 11.26 5.88 9.97
N LEU A 73 12.15 4.96 10.33
CA LEU A 73 13.01 5.07 11.51
C LEU A 73 13.98 6.26 11.45
N LYS A 74 14.33 6.70 10.24
CA LYS A 74 15.05 7.94 9.99
C LYS A 74 14.19 8.78 9.09
N ASN A 75 13.95 10.00 9.51
CA ASN A 75 13.21 10.99 8.72
C ASN A 75 14.15 11.54 7.64
N ASP A 76 14.16 10.87 6.51
CA ASP A 76 14.76 11.41 5.30
C ASP A 76 13.70 12.28 4.63
N ASP A 77 14.03 13.50 4.27
CA ASP A 77 13.11 14.44 3.62
C ASP A 77 12.78 13.94 2.19
N VAL A 78 11.81 13.05 2.13
CA VAL A 78 11.41 12.37 0.90
C VAL A 78 9.92 12.54 0.68
N SER A 79 9.52 12.88 -0.51
CA SER A 79 8.12 13.10 -0.90
C SER A 79 7.27 11.83 -1.08
N CYS A 80 7.67 10.71 -0.48
CA CYS A 80 7.01 9.41 -0.61
C CYS A 80 6.07 9.12 0.57
N ASP A 81 5.09 9.99 0.80
CA ASP A 81 4.30 10.04 2.04
C ASP A 81 2.91 9.39 1.96
N HIS A 82 2.55 8.73 0.85
CA HIS A 82 1.27 8.03 0.81
C HIS A 82 1.20 6.92 1.87
N THR A 83 0.00 6.67 2.39
CA THR A 83 -0.18 5.86 3.62
C THR A 83 -0.28 4.36 3.38
N ILE A 84 -0.28 3.87 2.15
CA ILE A 84 -0.61 2.47 1.83
C ILE A 84 0.27 1.45 2.56
N PRO A 85 1.62 1.54 2.59
CA PRO A 85 2.43 0.59 3.36
C PRO A 85 2.15 0.63 4.87
N ALA A 86 1.93 1.82 5.44
CA ALA A 86 1.59 1.97 6.85
C ALA A 86 0.20 1.38 7.16
N GLU A 87 -0.78 1.51 6.27
CA GLU A 87 -2.11 0.90 6.41
C GLU A 87 -2.04 -0.63 6.38
N ILE A 88 -1.21 -1.21 5.50
CA ILE A 88 -0.98 -2.65 5.49
C ILE A 88 -0.34 -3.11 6.79
N ALA A 89 0.71 -2.42 7.25
CA ALA A 89 1.36 -2.74 8.52
C ALA A 89 0.38 -2.63 9.69
N GLN A 90 -0.42 -1.57 9.74
CA GLN A 90 -1.42 -1.35 10.77
C GLN A 90 -2.50 -2.44 10.77
N LYS A 91 -2.94 -2.88 9.59
CA LYS A 91 -3.91 -3.99 9.49
C LYS A 91 -3.33 -5.29 10.03
N ILE A 92 -2.07 -5.58 9.75
CA ILE A 92 -1.38 -6.75 10.29
C ILE A 92 -1.28 -6.65 11.82
N VAL A 93 -0.89 -5.48 12.35
CA VAL A 93 -0.81 -5.22 13.79
C VAL A 93 -2.16 -5.41 14.47
N GLU A 94 -3.25 -4.86 13.91
CA GLU A 94 -4.61 -5.08 14.39
C GLU A 94 -4.96 -6.56 14.50
N LYS A 95 -4.63 -7.34 13.47
CA LYS A 95 -4.89 -8.78 13.44
C LYS A 95 -4.03 -9.59 14.42
N ILE A 96 -2.81 -9.14 14.69
CA ILE A 96 -1.95 -9.72 15.74
C ILE A 96 -2.59 -9.49 17.11
N HIS A 97 -3.00 -8.26 17.41
CA HIS A 97 -3.61 -7.93 18.70
C HIS A 97 -4.96 -8.63 18.91
N SER A 98 -5.75 -8.83 17.87
CA SER A 98 -7.02 -9.59 17.96
C SER A 98 -6.84 -11.11 17.96
N GLY A 99 -5.62 -11.62 17.77
CA GLY A 99 -5.35 -13.06 17.68
C GLY A 99 -5.93 -13.73 16.43
N GLU A 100 -6.23 -12.96 15.40
CA GLU A 100 -6.80 -13.44 14.15
C GLU A 100 -5.71 -13.80 13.14
N ARG A 101 -5.96 -14.86 12.36
CA ARG A 101 -5.06 -15.23 11.26
C ARG A 101 -5.23 -14.26 10.09
N TYR A 102 -4.11 -13.70 9.64
CA TYR A 102 -4.08 -12.78 8.50
C TYR A 102 -2.80 -12.97 7.67
N VAL A 103 -2.89 -12.75 6.36
CA VAL A 103 -1.75 -12.85 5.46
C VAL A 103 -1.76 -11.68 4.48
N ALA A 104 -0.61 -11.02 4.30
CA ALA A 104 -0.40 -10.05 3.25
C ALA A 104 0.59 -10.61 2.22
N TYR A 105 0.16 -10.71 0.97
CA TYR A 105 1.01 -11.07 -0.17
C TYR A 105 1.29 -9.79 -0.95
N VAL A 106 2.55 -9.37 -0.97
CA VAL A 106 2.99 -8.21 -1.74
C VAL A 106 4.05 -8.67 -2.73
N VAL A 107 3.70 -8.65 -4.01
CA VAL A 107 4.58 -8.99 -5.11
C VAL A 107 5.24 -7.72 -5.62
N ILE A 108 6.55 -7.69 -5.61
CA ILE A 108 7.36 -6.54 -6.00
C ILE A 108 8.53 -6.96 -6.88
N ALA A 109 9.00 -6.05 -7.72
CA ALA A 109 10.21 -6.27 -8.51
C ALA A 109 11.44 -6.17 -7.61
N MET A 110 12.18 -7.28 -7.45
CA MET A 110 13.47 -7.29 -6.73
C MET A 110 14.58 -6.64 -7.53
N PHE A 111 14.48 -6.69 -8.85
CA PHE A 111 15.37 -6.03 -9.77
C PHE A 111 14.54 -5.09 -10.64
N PRO A 112 14.44 -3.80 -10.26
CA PRO A 112 13.82 -2.79 -11.10
C PRO A 112 14.50 -2.75 -12.47
N GLU A 113 13.73 -2.40 -13.49
CA GLU A 113 14.26 -2.23 -14.83
C GLU A 113 15.36 -1.14 -14.85
N GLY A 114 16.48 -1.43 -15.51
CA GLY A 114 17.61 -0.51 -15.62
C GLY A 114 18.94 -1.16 -15.21
N ASP A 115 20.00 -0.35 -15.20
CA ASP A 115 21.31 -0.77 -14.72
C ASP A 115 21.27 -0.99 -13.20
N PRO A 116 21.54 -2.21 -12.71
CA PRO A 116 21.54 -2.50 -11.27
C PRO A 116 22.48 -1.62 -10.44
N SER A 117 23.57 -1.15 -11.03
CA SER A 117 24.52 -0.22 -10.39
C SER A 117 24.15 1.25 -10.56
N GLY A 118 23.12 1.53 -11.37
CA GLY A 118 22.67 2.89 -11.65
C GLY A 118 22.01 3.56 -10.44
N TYR A 119 22.24 4.86 -10.32
CA TYR A 119 21.73 5.66 -9.20
C TYR A 119 20.22 5.49 -8.98
N LEU A 120 19.42 5.55 -10.05
CA LEU A 120 17.95 5.45 -9.94
C LEU A 120 17.48 4.08 -9.39
N VAL A 121 18.13 2.99 -9.84
CA VAL A 121 17.79 1.65 -9.37
C VAL A 121 18.20 1.48 -7.90
N GLN A 122 19.38 1.96 -7.52
CA GLN A 122 19.85 1.92 -6.14
C GLN A 122 18.99 2.77 -5.21
N GLU A 123 18.54 3.93 -5.66
CA GLU A 123 17.63 4.79 -4.91
C GLU A 123 16.27 4.11 -4.69
N GLN A 124 15.69 3.52 -5.71
CA GLN A 124 14.43 2.76 -5.58
C GLN A 124 14.56 1.61 -4.58
N LEU A 125 15.63 0.82 -4.67
CA LEU A 125 15.89 -0.29 -3.75
C LEU A 125 16.10 0.21 -2.32
N TYR A 126 16.76 1.34 -2.16
CA TYR A 126 16.94 1.98 -0.86
C TYR A 126 15.59 2.36 -0.22
N TRP A 127 14.75 3.11 -0.93
CA TRP A 127 13.44 3.53 -0.41
C TRP A 127 12.49 2.35 -0.17
N GLN A 128 12.53 1.34 -1.02
CA GLN A 128 11.79 0.10 -0.84
C GLN A 128 12.22 -0.63 0.43
N THR A 129 13.52 -0.71 0.67
CA THR A 129 14.09 -1.30 1.90
C THR A 129 13.63 -0.53 3.13
N ARG A 130 13.70 0.81 3.12
CA ARG A 130 13.24 1.66 4.22
C ARG A 130 11.77 1.45 4.54
N THR A 131 10.94 1.34 3.50
CA THR A 131 9.50 1.04 3.65
C THR A 131 9.29 -0.31 4.33
N MET A 132 10.00 -1.35 3.90
CA MET A 132 9.91 -2.68 4.51
C MET A 132 10.43 -2.70 5.96
N GLU A 133 11.53 -2.02 6.25
CA GLU A 133 12.05 -1.89 7.61
C GLU A 133 11.03 -1.28 8.56
N MET A 134 10.33 -0.23 8.14
CA MET A 134 9.24 0.37 8.90
C MET A 134 8.13 -0.64 9.20
N MET A 135 7.69 -1.38 8.18
CA MET A 135 6.63 -2.38 8.34
C MET A 135 7.06 -3.50 9.28
N TYR A 136 8.25 -4.07 9.08
CA TYR A 136 8.79 -5.12 9.94
C TYR A 136 8.96 -4.66 11.39
N SER A 137 9.43 -3.44 11.61
CA SER A 137 9.59 -2.88 12.94
C SER A 137 8.27 -2.82 13.71
N ARG A 138 7.21 -2.29 13.09
CA ARG A 138 5.87 -2.21 13.68
C ARG A 138 5.28 -3.59 13.98
N ILE A 139 5.40 -4.52 13.04
CA ILE A 139 4.90 -5.88 13.20
C ILE A 139 5.66 -6.61 14.32
N ALA A 140 6.99 -6.47 14.38
CA ALA A 140 7.81 -7.08 15.41
C ALA A 140 7.49 -6.51 16.80
N GLU A 141 7.17 -5.23 16.90
CA GLU A 141 6.71 -4.61 18.14
C GLU A 141 5.38 -5.20 18.61
N ALA A 142 4.39 -5.28 17.74
CA ALA A 142 3.10 -5.88 18.08
C ALA A 142 3.22 -7.35 18.51
N ILE A 143 4.10 -8.13 17.86
CA ILE A 143 4.38 -9.52 18.27
C ILE A 143 5.00 -9.57 19.68
N ARG A 144 5.91 -8.65 20.01
CA ARG A 144 6.52 -8.57 21.36
C ARG A 144 5.50 -8.17 22.41
N GLU A 145 4.60 -7.23 22.13
CA GLU A 145 3.56 -6.78 23.04
C GLU A 145 2.56 -7.88 23.36
N THR A 146 2.24 -8.75 22.42
CA THR A 146 1.31 -9.88 22.63
C THR A 146 1.95 -11.09 23.33
N GLY A 147 3.23 -11.01 23.70
CA GLY A 147 3.91 -12.04 24.49
C GLY A 147 4.27 -13.31 23.72
N ASN A 148 5.35 -13.26 22.96
CA ASN A 148 6.04 -14.41 22.33
C ASN A 148 5.52 -14.98 21.02
N GLY A 149 4.68 -14.32 20.29
CA GLY A 149 4.24 -14.82 18.97
C GLY A 149 3.49 -16.16 19.05
N THR A 150 3.21 -16.66 20.24
CA THR A 150 2.36 -17.81 20.50
C THR A 150 1.14 -17.37 21.27
N HIS A 151 0.05 -17.13 20.57
CA HIS A 151 -1.25 -16.97 21.22
C HIS A 151 -1.53 -18.26 22.01
N PRO A 152 -2.13 -18.21 23.24
CA PRO A 152 -2.46 -19.37 24.05
C PRO A 152 -3.27 -20.46 23.31
N THR A 153 -3.93 -20.10 22.22
CA THR A 153 -4.70 -21.02 21.37
C THR A 153 -3.89 -21.64 20.22
N GLY A 154 -2.59 -21.36 20.11
CA GLY A 154 -1.74 -21.88 19.02
C GLY A 154 -2.10 -21.37 17.62
N LYS A 155 -3.06 -20.44 17.50
CA LYS A 155 -3.62 -19.98 16.22
C LYS A 155 -2.87 -18.86 15.54
N CYS A 156 -1.92 -18.23 16.21
CA CYS A 156 -1.10 -17.16 15.65
C CYS A 156 0.35 -17.57 15.46
N ASN A 157 0.58 -18.48 14.53
CA ASN A 157 1.90 -18.59 13.90
C ASN A 157 2.01 -17.49 12.83
N PHE A 158 2.23 -16.25 13.27
CA PHE A 158 2.55 -15.17 12.36
C PHE A 158 3.98 -15.38 11.87
N ASN A 159 4.11 -16.10 10.76
CA ASN A 159 5.39 -16.32 10.13
C ASN A 159 5.71 -15.05 9.32
N VAL A 160 6.47 -14.12 9.90
CA VAL A 160 6.94 -12.88 9.27
C VAL A 160 7.64 -13.16 7.92
N LYS A 161 8.13 -14.38 7.70
CA LYS A 161 8.70 -14.83 6.42
C LYS A 161 7.71 -14.88 5.25
N LYS A 162 6.42 -14.67 5.48
CA LYS A 162 5.38 -14.73 4.43
C LYS A 162 4.89 -13.37 3.94
N ILE A 163 5.49 -12.26 4.36
CA ILE A 163 5.03 -10.92 3.96
C ILE A 163 5.51 -10.53 2.57
N ALA A 164 6.60 -11.08 2.08
CA ALA A 164 7.12 -10.77 0.76
C ALA A 164 7.51 -12.05 0.02
N TYR A 165 6.69 -12.49 -0.92
CA TYR A 165 7.12 -13.46 -1.92
C TYR A 165 7.66 -12.70 -3.12
N PHE A 166 8.95 -12.85 -3.33
CA PHE A 166 9.63 -12.31 -4.48
C PHE A 166 9.58 -13.34 -5.60
N ILE A 167 8.84 -13.06 -6.64
CA ILE A 167 8.92 -13.84 -7.87
C ILE A 167 9.96 -13.17 -8.74
N ASN A 168 11.12 -13.79 -8.85
CA ASN A 168 12.12 -13.42 -9.85
C ASN A 168 11.75 -14.17 -11.14
N THR A 169 11.01 -13.55 -12.02
CA THR A 169 10.85 -14.04 -13.38
C THR A 169 12.05 -13.56 -14.18
N LYS A 170 13.13 -14.35 -14.21
CA LYS A 170 14.09 -14.29 -15.30
C LYS A 170 13.45 -15.02 -16.49
N GLU A 171 13.03 -14.29 -17.50
CA GLU A 171 13.19 -14.72 -18.88
C GLU A 171 14.49 -14.19 -19.46
#